data_1d4cca67e757b283ed47ad8a22a73992
#
_entry.id   1d4cca67e757b283ed47ad8a22a73992
#
_cell.length_a   1.000
_cell.length_b   1.000
_cell.length_c   1.000
_cell.angle_alpha   90.00
_cell.angle_beta   90.00
_cell.angle_gamma   90.00
#
_symmetry.space_group_name_H-M   'P 1'
#
loop_
_entity.id
_entity.type
_entity.pdbx_description
1 polymer ?
#
loop_
_entity_poly.entity_id
_entity_poly.type
_entity_poly.pdbx_seq_one_letter_code
_entity_poly.pdbx_strand_id
1 'polypeptide(L)'
;MILRHFQRCGHKPLALIGGATGMIGDPSGKSAERNLLDEETLRHNQACIKNQLAKFLDFESDVPNRAELVNNYDWMKDSLCLDFVREVGKHITVNYMMAKDSVKRRLNGEARDGLSFTEFTYQLLQGYDFLHLYETKGCKLQMGGSDQWETSLPVPN
;
A
#
# COMPACT_ATOMS: atom_id res chain seq x y z
N MET A 1 -4.00 17.70 -7.81
CA MET A 1 -3.60 16.65 -6.87
C MET A 1 -4.19 16.94 -5.51
N ILE A 2 -5.00 16.01 -4.98
CA ILE A 2 -5.85 16.21 -3.79
C ILE A 2 -4.99 16.52 -2.54
N LEU A 3 -3.91 15.77 -2.29
CA LEU A 3 -3.04 15.99 -1.12
C LEU A 3 -2.53 17.44 -0.98
N ARG A 4 -2.27 18.13 -2.11
CA ARG A 4 -1.87 19.54 -2.09
C ARG A 4 -2.96 20.45 -1.52
N HIS A 5 -4.22 20.16 -1.82
CA HIS A 5 -5.32 20.94 -1.26
C HIS A 5 -5.43 20.73 0.25
N PHE A 6 -5.30 19.49 0.72
CA PHE A 6 -5.25 19.19 2.14
C PHE A 6 -4.08 19.90 2.83
N GLN A 7 -2.89 19.88 2.24
CA GLN A 7 -1.73 20.60 2.79
C GLN A 7 -1.99 22.09 2.90
N ARG A 8 -2.57 22.71 1.86
CA ARG A 8 -2.91 24.15 1.88
C ARG A 8 -3.97 24.51 2.91
N CYS A 9 -4.80 23.56 3.32
CA CYS A 9 -5.79 23.70 4.39
C CYS A 9 -5.22 23.37 5.79
N GLY A 10 -3.90 23.18 5.92
CA GLY A 10 -3.25 22.96 7.21
C GLY A 10 -3.11 21.50 7.62
N HIS A 11 -3.54 20.54 6.79
CA HIS A 11 -3.36 19.10 7.07
C HIS A 11 -1.96 18.64 6.66
N LYS A 12 -1.40 17.69 7.40
CA LYS A 12 -0.10 17.08 7.10
C LYS A 12 -0.30 15.88 6.14
N PRO A 13 0.12 15.97 4.86
CA PRO A 13 0.06 14.85 3.94
C PRO A 13 1.13 13.82 4.25
N LEU A 14 0.74 12.54 4.21
CA LEU A 14 1.66 11.41 4.17
C LEU A 14 1.64 10.84 2.75
N ALA A 15 2.77 10.88 2.07
CA ALA A 15 2.93 10.28 0.76
C ALA A 15 3.51 8.87 0.94
N LEU A 16 2.63 7.86 0.90
CA LEU A 16 3.01 6.46 1.07
C LEU A 16 3.62 5.90 -0.21
N ILE A 17 4.82 5.37 -0.10
CA ILE A 17 5.50 4.60 -1.14
C ILE A 17 5.50 3.13 -0.77
N GLY A 18 5.09 2.29 -1.73
CA GLY A 18 5.03 0.85 -1.58
C GLY A 18 6.38 0.18 -1.85
N GLY A 19 7.38 0.35 -0.97
CA GLY A 19 8.65 -0.37 -1.08
C GLY A 19 8.48 -1.87 -0.91
N ALA A 20 7.89 -2.32 0.20
CA ALA A 20 7.63 -3.73 0.45
C ALA A 20 6.60 -4.31 -0.55
N THR A 21 5.51 -3.61 -0.79
CA THR A 21 4.47 -4.04 -1.75
C THR A 21 4.97 -4.04 -3.18
N GLY A 22 5.94 -3.17 -3.54
CA GLY A 22 6.62 -3.19 -4.83
C GLY A 22 7.49 -4.43 -5.05
N MET A 23 8.03 -5.03 -3.98
CA MET A 23 8.77 -6.31 -4.07
C MET A 23 7.86 -7.51 -4.34
N ILE A 24 6.59 -7.42 -3.97
CA ILE A 24 5.60 -8.48 -4.14
C ILE A 24 4.84 -8.32 -5.47
N GLY A 25 4.57 -7.09 -5.87
CA GLY A 25 3.83 -6.75 -7.08
C GLY A 25 2.31 -6.66 -6.85
N ASP A 26 1.75 -5.51 -7.21
CA ASP A 26 0.30 -5.24 -7.12
C ASP A 26 -0.46 -6.03 -8.19
N PRO A 27 -1.37 -6.95 -7.80
CA PRO A 27 -2.16 -7.72 -8.75
C PRO A 27 -3.30 -6.93 -9.39
N SER A 28 -3.61 -5.72 -8.92
CA SER A 28 -4.76 -4.93 -9.35
C SER A 28 -4.73 -4.63 -10.85
N GLY A 29 -5.81 -4.96 -11.55
CA GLY A 29 -5.99 -4.67 -12.97
C GLY A 29 -5.06 -5.45 -13.92
N LYS A 30 -4.42 -6.52 -13.46
CA LYS A 30 -3.52 -7.35 -14.27
C LYS A 30 -4.02 -8.79 -14.41
N SER A 31 -3.76 -9.37 -15.57
CA SER A 31 -4.06 -10.76 -15.89
C SER A 31 -2.85 -11.70 -15.72
N ALA A 32 -1.65 -11.14 -15.50
CA ALA A 32 -0.41 -11.88 -15.30
C ALA A 32 0.33 -11.38 -14.06
N GLU A 33 1.11 -12.25 -13.42
CA GLU A 33 1.97 -11.92 -12.30
C GLU A 33 3.00 -10.87 -12.71
N ARG A 34 3.30 -9.93 -11.81
CA ARG A 34 4.32 -8.90 -12.05
C ARG A 34 5.72 -9.45 -11.79
N ASN A 35 6.68 -8.95 -12.56
CA ASN A 35 8.09 -9.17 -12.24
C ASN A 35 8.41 -8.54 -10.90
N LEU A 36 9.04 -9.32 -10.03
CA LEU A 36 9.53 -8.84 -8.74
C LEU A 36 10.68 -7.86 -8.99
N LEU A 37 10.61 -6.71 -8.34
CA LEU A 37 11.66 -5.70 -8.42
C LEU A 37 12.73 -5.95 -7.35
N ASP A 38 13.99 -5.71 -7.72
CA ASP A 38 15.07 -5.71 -6.76
C ASP A 38 15.10 -4.41 -5.93
N GLU A 39 15.84 -4.43 -4.82
CA GLU A 39 15.90 -3.30 -3.88
C GLU A 39 16.49 -2.04 -4.52
N GLU A 40 17.46 -2.16 -5.41
CA GLU A 40 18.09 -1.02 -6.08
C GLU A 40 17.10 -0.30 -7.00
N THR A 41 16.40 -1.06 -7.83
CA THR A 41 15.33 -0.53 -8.69
C THR A 41 14.23 0.14 -7.88
N LEU A 42 13.82 -0.45 -6.75
CA LEU A 42 12.82 0.13 -5.86
C LEU A 42 13.28 1.47 -5.29
N ARG A 43 14.52 1.55 -4.78
CA ARG A 43 15.08 2.79 -4.24
C ARG A 43 15.17 3.88 -5.31
N HIS A 44 15.59 3.53 -6.52
CA HIS A 44 15.60 4.45 -7.65
C HIS A 44 14.19 4.99 -7.95
N ASN A 45 13.21 4.10 -8.07
CA ASN A 45 11.82 4.47 -8.33
C ASN A 45 11.24 5.38 -7.24
N GLN A 46 11.55 5.09 -5.97
CA GLN A 46 11.12 5.90 -4.83
C GLN A 46 11.69 7.32 -4.91
N ALA A 47 12.97 7.46 -5.24
CA ALA A 47 13.60 8.77 -5.42
C ALA A 47 12.95 9.55 -6.56
N CYS A 48 12.68 8.91 -7.68
CA CYS A 48 11.99 9.51 -8.82
C CYS A 48 10.57 9.99 -8.46
N ILE A 49 9.81 9.16 -7.72
CA ILE A 49 8.46 9.52 -7.25
C ILE A 49 8.52 10.70 -6.28
N LYS A 50 9.46 10.69 -5.31
CA LYS A 50 9.67 11.81 -4.40
C LYS A 50 9.90 13.11 -5.14
N ASN A 51 10.79 13.10 -6.13
CA ASN A 51 11.10 14.28 -6.95
C ASN A 51 9.90 14.81 -7.75
N GLN A 52 9.02 13.90 -8.20
CA GLN A 52 7.78 14.29 -8.85
C GLN A 52 6.78 14.90 -7.86
N LEU A 53 6.63 14.29 -6.69
CA LEU A 53 5.73 14.76 -5.64
C LEU A 53 6.16 16.12 -5.06
N ALA A 54 7.47 16.38 -4.96
CA ALA A 54 8.02 17.65 -4.47
C ALA A 54 7.62 18.87 -5.34
N LYS A 55 7.18 18.65 -6.58
CA LYS A 55 6.61 19.72 -7.41
C LYS A 55 5.22 20.19 -6.91
N PHE A 56 4.55 19.41 -6.11
CA PHE A 56 3.17 19.65 -5.66
C PHE A 56 3.02 19.76 -4.15
N LEU A 57 3.87 19.05 -3.41
CA LEU A 57 3.85 19.00 -1.95
C LEU A 57 5.11 19.63 -1.39
N ASP A 58 4.96 20.35 -0.31
CA ASP A 58 6.07 20.89 0.44
C ASP A 58 6.58 19.84 1.44
N PHE A 59 7.79 19.35 1.21
CA PHE A 59 8.50 18.41 2.06
C PHE A 59 9.62 19.06 2.90
N GLU A 60 9.93 20.34 2.68
CA GLU A 60 11.17 20.94 3.17
C GLU A 60 10.95 22.07 4.16
N SER A 61 9.85 22.82 4.04
CA SER A 61 9.58 23.95 4.93
C SER A 61 9.44 23.52 6.38
N ASP A 62 9.88 24.37 7.30
CA ASP A 62 9.74 24.15 8.74
C ASP A 62 8.35 24.59 9.22
N VAL A 63 7.34 23.85 8.78
CA VAL A 63 5.93 24.07 9.14
C VAL A 63 5.29 22.77 9.66
N PRO A 64 4.30 22.87 10.57
CA PRO A 64 3.68 21.67 11.17
C PRO A 64 3.01 20.72 10.17
N ASN A 65 2.50 21.27 9.07
CA ASN A 65 1.82 20.53 8.01
C ASN A 65 2.74 20.20 6.81
N ARG A 66 4.05 20.22 7.01
CA ARG A 66 5.02 19.72 6.04
C ARG A 66 4.68 18.28 5.67
N ALA A 67 4.69 17.99 4.37
CA ALA A 67 4.46 16.62 3.88
C ALA A 67 5.58 15.68 4.35
N GLU A 68 5.22 14.44 4.57
CA GLU A 68 6.17 13.37 4.91
C GLU A 68 6.08 12.26 3.86
N LEU A 69 7.24 11.81 3.38
CA LEU A 69 7.35 10.61 2.57
C LEU A 69 7.52 9.42 3.51
N VAL A 70 6.63 8.45 3.42
CA VAL A 70 6.68 7.22 4.20
C VAL A 70 6.77 6.01 3.27
N ASN A 71 7.51 4.98 3.70
CA ASN A 71 7.76 3.79 2.90
C ASN A 71 7.36 2.55 3.70
N ASN A 72 6.47 1.73 3.17
CA ASN A 72 6.02 0.54 3.88
C ASN A 72 7.13 -0.51 4.08
N TYR A 73 8.23 -0.44 3.33
CA TYR A 73 9.40 -1.25 3.59
C TYR A 73 9.97 -1.03 5.00
N ASP A 74 9.89 0.19 5.52
CA ASP A 74 10.50 0.54 6.81
C ASP A 74 9.88 -0.20 8.00
N TRP A 75 8.59 -0.56 7.93
CA TRP A 75 7.92 -1.34 8.98
C TRP A 75 7.69 -2.80 8.62
N MET A 76 7.79 -3.17 7.33
CA MET A 76 7.60 -4.55 6.89
C MET A 76 8.88 -5.38 6.93
N LYS A 77 10.05 -4.78 6.68
CA LYS A 77 11.33 -5.49 6.52
C LYS A 77 11.73 -6.31 7.76
N ASP A 78 11.39 -5.82 8.95
CA ASP A 78 11.74 -6.46 10.22
C ASP A 78 10.58 -7.30 10.78
N SER A 79 9.45 -7.37 10.06
CA SER A 79 8.30 -8.15 10.48
C SER A 79 8.53 -9.64 10.25
N LEU A 80 8.47 -10.43 11.32
CA LEU A 80 8.54 -11.87 11.20
C LEU A 80 7.24 -12.42 10.60
N CYS A 81 7.35 -13.37 9.68
CA CYS A 81 6.21 -13.99 9.01
C CYS A 81 5.18 -14.53 10.01
N LEU A 82 5.62 -15.19 11.08
CA LEU A 82 4.72 -15.73 12.10
C LEU A 82 3.97 -14.65 12.86
N ASP A 83 4.63 -13.55 13.19
CA ASP A 83 4.01 -12.43 13.88
C ASP A 83 2.98 -11.75 12.99
N PHE A 84 3.30 -11.53 11.72
CA PHE A 84 2.37 -10.97 10.74
C PHE A 84 1.12 -11.85 10.57
N VAL A 85 1.28 -13.15 10.39
CA VAL A 85 0.16 -14.09 10.25
C VAL A 85 -0.69 -14.11 11.53
N ARG A 86 -0.04 -14.10 12.70
CA ARG A 86 -0.72 -14.13 13.99
C ARG A 86 -1.48 -12.85 14.30
N GLU A 87 -0.86 -11.67 14.06
CA GLU A 87 -1.42 -10.40 14.50
C GLU A 87 -2.33 -9.76 13.43
N VAL A 88 -2.02 -9.93 12.17
CA VAL A 88 -2.81 -9.38 11.06
C VAL A 88 -3.76 -10.43 10.47
N GLY A 89 -3.26 -11.61 10.18
CA GLY A 89 -4.02 -12.67 9.51
C GLY A 89 -5.27 -13.12 10.27
N LYS A 90 -5.24 -13.12 11.60
CA LYS A 90 -6.39 -13.53 12.44
C LYS A 90 -7.64 -12.64 12.27
N HIS A 91 -7.46 -11.40 11.81
CA HIS A 91 -8.57 -10.46 11.67
C HIS A 91 -9.29 -10.52 10.31
N ILE A 92 -8.77 -11.30 9.37
CA ILE A 92 -9.27 -11.34 8.00
C ILE A 92 -9.55 -12.78 7.60
N THR A 93 -10.78 -13.03 7.15
CA THR A 93 -11.15 -14.37 6.68
C THR A 93 -10.75 -14.57 5.23
N VAL A 94 -10.35 -15.80 4.89
CA VAL A 94 -10.07 -16.19 3.50
C VAL A 94 -11.30 -15.96 2.61
N ASN A 95 -12.50 -16.22 3.13
CA ASN A 95 -13.73 -15.98 2.38
C ASN A 95 -13.90 -14.50 1.97
N TYR A 96 -13.56 -13.58 2.87
CA TYR A 96 -13.57 -12.14 2.58
C TYR A 96 -12.55 -11.79 1.49
N MET A 97 -11.33 -12.33 1.58
CA MET A 97 -10.29 -12.10 0.59
C MET A 97 -10.68 -12.66 -0.79
N MET A 98 -11.27 -13.85 -0.83
CA MET A 98 -11.74 -14.49 -2.07
C MET A 98 -12.97 -13.81 -2.67
N ALA A 99 -13.73 -13.05 -1.90
CA ALA A 99 -14.91 -12.35 -2.36
C ALA A 99 -14.60 -11.10 -3.22
N LYS A 100 -13.35 -10.63 -3.22
CA LYS A 100 -12.92 -9.47 -4.01
C LYS A 100 -12.93 -9.76 -5.50
N ASP A 101 -13.36 -8.81 -6.32
CA ASP A 101 -13.54 -9.01 -7.76
C ASP A 101 -12.24 -9.31 -8.49
N SER A 102 -11.12 -8.70 -8.08
CA SER A 102 -9.79 -9.01 -8.61
C SER A 102 -9.38 -10.46 -8.39
N VAL A 103 -9.68 -11.00 -7.20
CA VAL A 103 -9.41 -12.40 -6.85
C VAL A 103 -10.35 -13.35 -7.59
N LYS A 104 -11.65 -13.05 -7.62
CA LYS A 104 -12.65 -13.87 -8.33
C LYS A 104 -12.32 -14.04 -9.81
N ARG A 105 -11.95 -12.97 -10.51
CA ARG A 105 -11.57 -13.02 -11.92
C ARG A 105 -10.41 -13.98 -12.16
N ARG A 106 -9.41 -13.96 -11.29
CA ARG A 106 -8.24 -14.85 -11.38
C ARG A 106 -8.61 -16.32 -11.10
N LEU A 107 -9.46 -16.57 -10.10
CA LEU A 107 -9.91 -17.90 -9.73
C LEU A 107 -10.88 -18.52 -10.76
N ASN A 108 -11.69 -17.72 -11.42
CA ASN A 108 -12.66 -18.18 -12.43
C ASN A 108 -12.05 -18.45 -13.80
N GLY A 109 -10.73 -18.39 -13.95
CA GLY A 109 -10.05 -18.74 -15.19
C GLY A 109 -10.04 -17.65 -16.26
N GLU A 110 -10.36 -16.39 -15.90
CA GLU A 110 -10.22 -15.23 -16.80
C GLU A 110 -8.74 -14.87 -17.04
N ALA A 111 -7.84 -15.41 -16.22
CA ALA A 111 -6.40 -15.32 -16.38
C ALA A 111 -5.80 -16.68 -16.76
N ARG A 112 -4.77 -16.67 -17.63
CA ARG A 112 -4.06 -17.89 -18.05
C ARG A 112 -3.36 -18.58 -16.89
N ASP A 113 -2.83 -17.76 -15.96
CA ASP A 113 -2.13 -18.21 -14.77
C ASP A 113 -3.04 -18.00 -13.56
N GLY A 114 -3.05 -18.96 -12.62
CA GLY A 114 -3.77 -18.85 -11.37
C GLY A 114 -3.32 -17.63 -10.54
N LEU A 115 -3.85 -17.49 -9.35
CA LEU A 115 -3.42 -16.46 -8.36
C LEU A 115 -2.32 -17.07 -7.49
N SER A 116 -1.13 -16.46 -7.46
CA SER A 116 -0.08 -16.89 -6.56
C SER A 116 -0.40 -16.53 -5.11
N PHE A 117 0.18 -17.25 -4.15
CA PHE A 117 0.04 -16.92 -2.73
C PHE A 117 0.59 -15.52 -2.43
N THR A 118 1.66 -15.12 -3.09
CA THR A 118 2.27 -13.79 -2.99
C THR A 118 1.28 -12.70 -3.38
N GLU A 119 0.65 -12.81 -4.55
CA GLU A 119 -0.37 -11.87 -5.00
C GLU A 119 -1.61 -11.88 -4.08
N PHE A 120 -2.01 -13.06 -3.58
CA PHE A 120 -3.15 -13.16 -2.69
C PHE A 120 -2.92 -12.45 -1.36
N THR A 121 -1.70 -12.52 -0.82
CA THR A 121 -1.35 -11.84 0.45
C THR A 121 -1.12 -10.34 0.31
N TYR A 122 -0.94 -9.82 -0.91
CA TYR A 122 -0.74 -8.39 -1.16
C TYR A 122 -1.78 -7.51 -0.46
N GLN A 123 -3.05 -7.90 -0.52
CA GLN A 123 -4.14 -7.16 0.11
C GLN A 123 -4.00 -7.05 1.65
N LEU A 124 -3.37 -8.04 2.30
CA LEU A 124 -3.10 -7.99 3.74
C LEU A 124 -2.02 -6.97 4.07
N LEU A 125 -0.96 -6.94 3.27
CA LEU A 125 0.15 -6.01 3.44
C LEU A 125 -0.30 -4.57 3.26
N GLN A 126 -1.06 -4.29 2.20
CA GLN A 126 -1.60 -2.95 1.98
C GLN A 126 -2.63 -2.54 3.05
N GLY A 127 -3.45 -3.47 3.51
CA GLY A 127 -4.39 -3.21 4.60
C GLY A 127 -3.66 -2.88 5.91
N TYR A 128 -2.56 -3.58 6.19
CA TYR A 128 -1.74 -3.31 7.38
C TYR A 128 -1.07 -1.92 7.34
N ASP A 129 -0.68 -1.42 6.17
CA ASP A 129 -0.13 -0.06 6.03
C ASP A 129 -1.08 0.99 6.63
N PHE A 130 -2.38 0.77 6.48
CA PHE A 130 -3.40 1.68 6.98
C PHE A 130 -3.47 1.68 8.50
N LEU A 131 -3.47 0.51 9.09
CA LEU A 131 -3.43 0.36 10.55
C LEU A 131 -2.15 0.98 11.11
N HIS A 132 -1.00 0.62 10.53
CA HIS A 132 0.29 1.14 10.96
C HIS A 132 0.36 2.67 10.94
N LEU A 133 -0.09 3.28 9.86
CA LEU A 133 -0.09 4.74 9.73
C LEU A 133 -1.09 5.43 10.68
N TYR A 134 -2.22 4.77 10.96
CA TYR A 134 -3.14 5.26 11.98
C TYR A 134 -2.51 5.24 13.36
N GLU A 135 -1.92 4.12 13.77
CA GLU A 135 -1.35 3.94 15.11
C GLU A 135 -0.08 4.78 15.33
N THR A 136 0.81 4.85 14.34
CA THR A 136 2.12 5.49 14.50
C THR A 136 2.16 6.96 14.09
N LYS A 137 1.28 7.38 13.18
CA LYS A 137 1.26 8.74 12.61
C LYS A 137 -0.06 9.47 12.85
N GLY A 138 -1.06 8.83 13.44
CA GLY A 138 -2.41 9.39 13.61
C GLY A 138 -3.11 9.69 12.29
N CYS A 139 -2.80 8.95 11.22
CA CYS A 139 -3.40 9.11 9.91
C CYS A 139 -4.86 8.70 9.94
N LYS A 140 -5.78 9.65 9.70
CA LYS A 140 -7.24 9.42 9.80
C LYS A 140 -7.95 9.35 8.46
N LEU A 141 -7.29 9.75 7.38
CA LEU A 141 -7.86 9.76 6.04
C LEU A 141 -6.86 9.19 5.05
N GLN A 142 -7.30 8.21 4.28
CA GLN A 142 -6.52 7.61 3.22
C GLN A 142 -7.19 7.83 1.88
N MET A 143 -6.39 8.00 0.85
CA MET A 143 -6.83 8.28 -0.50
C MET A 143 -6.01 7.49 -1.50
N GLY A 144 -6.69 6.91 -2.48
CA GLY A 144 -6.10 6.18 -3.58
C GLY A 144 -6.94 6.32 -4.84
N GLY A 145 -6.50 5.71 -5.93
CA GLY A 145 -7.31 5.53 -7.12
C GLY A 145 -8.45 4.54 -6.86
N SER A 146 -9.48 4.55 -7.70
CA SER A 146 -10.62 3.61 -7.58
C SER A 146 -10.19 2.14 -7.71
N ASP A 147 -9.10 1.88 -8.39
CA ASP A 147 -8.46 0.58 -8.51
C ASP A 147 -7.89 0.05 -7.20
N GLN A 148 -7.59 0.96 -6.25
CA GLN A 148 -7.05 0.62 -4.94
C GLN A 148 -8.13 0.36 -3.87
N TRP A 149 -9.41 0.58 -4.20
CA TRP A 149 -10.51 0.39 -3.26
C TRP A 149 -10.64 -1.06 -2.78
N GLU A 150 -10.43 -2.00 -3.69
CA GLU A 150 -10.54 -3.42 -3.38
C GLU A 150 -9.44 -3.94 -2.44
N THR A 151 -8.28 -3.29 -2.44
CA THR A 151 -7.14 -3.66 -1.57
C THR A 151 -7.19 -2.94 -0.22
N SER A 152 -8.06 -1.92 -0.09
CA SER A 152 -8.30 -1.25 1.19
C SER A 152 -9.17 -2.16 2.06
N LEU A 153 -8.57 -2.72 3.11
CA LEU A 153 -9.30 -3.53 4.08
C LEU A 153 -9.92 -2.62 5.14
N PRO A 154 -11.18 -2.89 5.57
CA PRO A 154 -11.68 -2.25 6.77
C PRO A 154 -10.78 -2.65 7.94
N VAL A 155 -10.24 -1.65 8.64
CA VAL A 155 -9.55 -1.88 9.92
C VAL A 155 -10.60 -2.40 10.90
N PRO A 156 -10.44 -3.58 11.52
CA PRO A 156 -11.35 -4.02 12.56
C PRO A 156 -11.31 -3.02 13.71
N ASN A 157 -12.48 -2.61 14.18
CA ASN A 157 -12.64 -1.81 15.39
C ASN A 157 -12.13 -2.58 16.62
#